data_1a9b0248092b247d85535bb48980071a
#
_entry.id   1a9b0248092b247d85535bb48980071a
#
_cell.length_a   1.000
_cell.length_b   1.000
_cell.length_c   1.000
_cell.angle_alpha   90.00
_cell.angle_beta   90.00
_cell.angle_gamma   90.00
#
_symmetry.space_group_name_H-M   'P 1'
#
loop_
_entity.id
_entity.type
_entity.pdbx_description
1 polymer ?
#
loop_
_entity_poly.entity_id
_entity_poly.type
_entity_poly.pdbx_seq_one_letter_code
_entity_poly.pdbx_strand_id
1 'polypeptide(L)'
;MVKVTIESEDDVRIIEGECAMVFMKGPEDESGEKVQVGLLGRHEDPDELLIKIARAVGYLAREFFDNPFKRLVVAQKAAFNLVDATDDDTIKILEMDRKTERIKE
;
A
#
# COMPACT_ATOMS: atom_id res chain seq x y z
N MET A 1 11.20 -15.17 5.26
CA MET A 1 10.31 -15.32 4.09
C MET A 1 8.87 -15.09 4.52
N VAL A 2 8.18 -14.24 3.81
CA VAL A 2 6.78 -13.94 4.08
C VAL A 2 5.91 -14.70 3.10
N LYS A 3 4.84 -15.28 3.60
CA LYS A 3 3.85 -15.97 2.78
C LYS A 3 2.50 -15.27 2.96
N VAL A 4 1.91 -14.84 1.86
CA VAL A 4 0.61 -14.19 1.86
C VAL A 4 -0.38 -15.09 1.13
N THR A 5 -1.47 -15.42 1.80
CA THR A 5 -2.56 -16.18 1.22
C THR A 5 -3.71 -15.24 0.90
N ILE A 6 -4.11 -15.21 -0.35
CA ILE A 6 -5.21 -14.37 -0.83
C ILE A 6 -6.37 -15.29 -1.19
N GLU A 7 -7.48 -15.11 -0.50
CA GLU A 7 -8.70 -15.88 -0.72
C GLU A 7 -9.83 -14.99 -1.21
N SER A 8 -10.48 -15.42 -2.26
CA SER A 8 -11.75 -14.87 -2.70
C SER A 8 -12.75 -16.01 -2.82
N GLU A 9 -13.99 -15.71 -3.19
CA GLU A 9 -15.04 -16.75 -3.27
C GLU A 9 -14.66 -17.91 -4.18
N ASP A 10 -13.94 -17.63 -5.27
CA ASP A 10 -13.65 -18.61 -6.31
C ASP A 10 -12.17 -18.97 -6.46
N ASP A 11 -11.29 -18.34 -5.70
CA ASP A 11 -9.86 -18.51 -5.92
C ASP A 11 -9.06 -18.40 -4.63
N VAL A 12 -7.98 -19.17 -4.56
CA VAL A 12 -6.98 -19.08 -3.49
C VAL A 12 -5.61 -18.99 -4.15
N ARG A 13 -4.87 -17.96 -3.78
CA ARG A 13 -3.50 -17.74 -4.27
C ARG A 13 -2.54 -17.59 -3.11
N ILE A 14 -1.36 -18.15 -3.28
CA ILE A 14 -0.28 -18.03 -2.31
C ILE A 14 0.89 -17.36 -2.98
N ILE A 15 1.38 -16.29 -2.36
CA ILE A 15 2.52 -15.53 -2.83
C ILE A 15 3.59 -15.54 -1.74
N GLU A 16 4.82 -15.83 -2.11
CA GLU A 16 5.94 -15.82 -1.19
C GLU A 16 6.97 -14.77 -1.59
N GLY A 17 7.59 -14.13 -0.61
CA GLY A 17 8.60 -13.11 -0.85
C GLY A 17 9.32 -12.71 0.43
N GLU A 18 10.25 -11.78 0.30
CA GLU A 18 11.02 -11.29 1.43
C GLU A 18 10.21 -10.31 2.29
N CYS A 19 9.38 -9.53 1.67
CA CYS A 19 8.49 -8.61 2.36
C CYS A 19 7.18 -8.47 1.60
N ALA A 20 6.16 -8.01 2.30
CA ALA A 20 4.84 -7.78 1.72
C ALA A 20 4.20 -6.53 2.33
N MET A 21 3.49 -5.81 1.50
CA MET A 21 2.59 -4.77 1.95
C MET A 21 1.17 -5.17 1.54
N VAL A 22 0.27 -5.17 2.49
CA VAL A 22 -1.13 -5.49 2.26
C VAL A 22 -1.96 -4.23 2.52
N PHE A 23 -2.78 -3.89 1.56
CA PHE A 23 -3.74 -2.81 1.66
C PHE A 23 -5.14 -3.41 1.55
N MET A 24 -5.98 -3.15 2.53
CA MET A 24 -7.35 -3.64 2.52
C MET A 24 -8.31 -2.50 2.75
N LYS A 25 -9.21 -2.33 1.81
CA LYS A 25 -10.32 -1.39 1.91
C LYS A 25 -11.51 -2.16 2.48
N GLY A 26 -11.98 -1.77 3.66
CA GLY A 26 -13.16 -2.37 4.27
C GLY A 26 -14.46 -1.87 3.64
N PRO A 27 -15.57 -2.49 4.01
CA PRO A 27 -16.87 -1.99 3.57
C PRO A 27 -17.19 -0.65 4.21
N GLU A 28 -17.88 0.20 3.48
CA GLU A 28 -18.36 1.46 4.01
C GLU A 28 -19.56 1.19 4.94
N ASP A 29 -19.47 1.70 6.17
CA ASP A 29 -20.53 1.57 7.17
C ASP A 29 -20.88 2.94 7.76
N GLU A 30 -21.69 2.96 8.84
CA GLU A 30 -22.13 4.19 9.49
C GLU A 30 -20.97 5.02 10.06
N SER A 31 -19.85 4.38 10.38
CA SER A 31 -18.66 5.07 10.87
C SER A 31 -17.72 5.51 9.75
N GLY A 32 -18.07 5.26 8.49
CA GLY A 32 -17.29 5.59 7.31
C GLY A 32 -16.47 4.43 6.81
N GLU A 33 -15.70 4.70 5.77
CA GLU A 33 -14.81 3.72 5.15
C GLU A 33 -13.53 3.60 5.96
N LYS A 34 -13.08 2.37 6.21
CA LYS A 34 -11.84 2.10 6.92
C LYS A 34 -10.86 1.36 6.04
N VAL A 35 -9.60 1.76 6.15
CA VAL A 35 -8.50 1.16 5.43
C VAL A 35 -7.54 0.53 6.43
N GLN A 36 -7.11 -0.70 6.13
CA GLN A 36 -6.14 -1.41 6.93
C GLN A 36 -4.89 -1.65 6.11
N VAL A 37 -3.73 -1.40 6.70
CA VAL A 37 -2.44 -1.59 6.05
C VAL A 37 -1.58 -2.50 6.91
N GLY A 38 -1.01 -3.52 6.30
CA GLY A 38 -0.05 -4.40 6.93
C GLY A 38 1.28 -4.34 6.20
N LEU A 39 2.38 -4.29 6.94
CA LEU A 39 3.73 -4.34 6.40
C LEU A 39 4.46 -5.49 7.10
N LEU A 40 4.81 -6.52 6.34
CA LEU A 40 5.37 -7.77 6.83
C LEU A 40 6.72 -8.04 6.19
N GLY A 41 7.63 -8.64 6.97
CA GLY A 41 8.91 -9.06 6.46
C GLY A 41 10.01 -8.05 6.69
N ARG A 42 11.15 -8.29 6.05
CA ARG A 42 12.37 -7.54 6.27
C ARG A 42 12.68 -6.62 5.10
N HIS A 43 12.90 -5.35 5.38
CA HIS A 43 13.39 -4.39 4.38
C HIS A 43 14.51 -3.59 4.97
N GLU A 44 15.62 -3.58 4.25
CA GLU A 44 16.85 -2.93 4.68
C GLU A 44 16.90 -1.46 4.23
N ASP A 45 16.14 -1.13 3.19
CA ASP A 45 16.11 0.20 2.62
C ASP A 45 14.66 0.67 2.39
N PRO A 46 14.10 1.45 3.35
CA PRO A 46 12.73 1.95 3.23
C PRO A 46 12.49 2.84 2.01
N ASP A 47 13.49 3.62 1.59
CA ASP A 47 13.38 4.48 0.41
C ASP A 47 13.12 3.65 -0.83
N GLU A 48 13.93 2.63 -1.02
CA GLU A 48 13.83 1.74 -2.17
C GLU A 48 12.52 0.98 -2.16
N LEU A 49 12.07 0.55 -0.99
CA LEU A 49 10.78 -0.12 -0.83
C LEU A 49 9.64 0.78 -1.29
N LEU A 50 9.63 2.03 -0.84
CA LEU A 50 8.59 2.99 -1.21
C LEU A 50 8.60 3.29 -2.70
N ILE A 51 9.78 3.38 -3.31
CA ILE A 51 9.89 3.58 -4.77
C ILE A 51 9.32 2.37 -5.52
N LYS A 52 9.59 1.16 -5.06
CA LYS A 52 9.03 -0.04 -5.68
C LYS A 52 7.51 -0.11 -5.54
N ILE A 53 6.98 0.27 -4.39
CA ILE A 53 5.54 0.36 -4.17
C ILE A 53 4.93 1.38 -5.13
N ALA A 54 5.55 2.54 -5.28
CA ALA A 54 5.09 3.57 -6.20
C ALA A 54 5.08 3.08 -7.66
N ARG A 55 6.09 2.34 -8.06
CA ARG A 55 6.13 1.73 -9.40
C ARG A 55 5.00 0.74 -9.61
N ALA A 56 4.73 -0.09 -8.62
CA ALA A 56 3.63 -1.06 -8.67
C ALA A 56 2.28 -0.35 -8.79
N VAL A 57 2.07 0.69 -8.01
CA VAL A 57 0.85 1.51 -8.07
C VAL A 57 0.73 2.18 -9.44
N GLY A 58 1.83 2.69 -9.99
CA GLY A 58 1.83 3.26 -11.34
C GLY A 58 1.45 2.26 -12.40
N TYR A 59 1.90 1.03 -12.26
CA TYR A 59 1.53 -0.05 -13.17
C TYR A 59 0.03 -0.34 -13.11
N LEU A 60 -0.55 -0.39 -11.91
CA LEU A 60 -1.99 -0.55 -11.74
C LEU A 60 -2.75 0.63 -12.34
N ALA A 61 -2.24 1.84 -12.18
CA ALA A 61 -2.90 3.02 -12.74
C ALA A 61 -3.01 2.96 -14.25
N ARG A 62 -2.03 2.37 -14.93
CA ARG A 62 -2.08 2.14 -16.39
C ARG A 62 -3.22 1.21 -16.78
N GLU A 63 -3.53 0.24 -15.94
CA GLU A 63 -4.63 -0.69 -16.20
C GLU A 63 -6.00 -0.03 -16.00
N PHE A 64 -6.10 0.92 -15.07
CA PHE A 64 -7.37 1.58 -14.77
C PHE A 64 -7.64 2.82 -15.62
N PHE A 65 -6.59 3.54 -16.03
CA PHE A 65 -6.72 4.81 -16.73
C PHE A 65 -5.94 4.82 -18.04
N ASP A 66 -6.64 4.72 -19.16
CA ASP A 66 -6.01 4.83 -20.48
C ASP A 66 -5.48 6.23 -20.76
N ASN A 67 -6.14 7.23 -20.20
CA ASN A 67 -5.77 8.63 -20.42
C ASN A 67 -4.60 9.04 -19.54
N PRO A 68 -3.43 9.39 -20.13
CA PRO A 68 -2.27 9.80 -19.34
C PRO A 68 -2.50 11.07 -18.53
N PHE A 69 -3.39 11.92 -18.96
CA PHE A 69 -3.76 13.13 -18.23
C PHE A 69 -4.44 12.78 -16.91
N LYS A 70 -5.34 11.80 -16.92
CA LYS A 70 -6.00 11.32 -15.72
C LYS A 70 -4.99 10.72 -14.73
N ARG A 71 -4.03 9.96 -15.24
CA ARG A 71 -2.95 9.40 -14.41
C ARG A 71 -2.12 10.49 -13.74
N LEU A 72 -1.85 11.57 -14.46
CA LEU A 72 -1.10 12.70 -13.92
C LEU A 72 -1.84 13.37 -12.77
N VAL A 73 -3.14 13.58 -12.91
CA VAL A 73 -3.97 14.17 -11.84
C VAL A 73 -3.95 13.30 -10.59
N VAL A 74 -4.11 11.99 -10.75
CA VAL A 74 -4.06 11.06 -9.62
C VAL A 74 -2.68 11.06 -8.98
N ALA A 75 -1.62 11.08 -9.78
CA ALA A 75 -0.24 11.11 -9.29
C ALA A 75 0.05 12.36 -8.47
N GLN A 76 -0.45 13.52 -8.89
CA GLN A 76 -0.29 14.76 -8.14
C GLN A 76 -0.97 14.68 -6.77
N LYS A 77 -2.18 14.13 -6.71
CA LYS A 77 -2.89 13.94 -5.46
C LYS A 77 -2.15 12.96 -4.53
N ALA A 78 -1.64 11.88 -5.08
CA ALA A 78 -0.89 10.90 -4.32
C ALA A 78 0.42 11.49 -3.78
N ALA A 79 1.14 12.25 -4.61
CA ALA A 79 2.38 12.91 -4.20
C ALA A 79 2.13 13.91 -3.06
N PHE A 80 1.04 14.65 -3.13
CA PHE A 80 0.67 15.59 -2.09
C PHE A 80 0.46 14.89 -0.75
N ASN A 81 -0.28 13.78 -0.77
CA ASN A 81 -0.53 12.97 0.42
C ASN A 81 0.75 12.34 0.97
N LEU A 82 1.69 11.97 0.10
CA LEU A 82 2.95 11.38 0.52
C LEU A 82 3.84 12.38 1.25
N VAL A 83 3.84 13.64 0.81
CA VAL A 83 4.68 14.70 1.39
C VAL A 83 4.04 15.30 2.64
N ASP A 84 2.74 15.49 2.61
CA ASP A 84 1.99 16.17 3.65
C ASP A 84 0.95 15.23 4.30
N ALA A 85 1.42 14.07 4.74
CA ALA A 85 0.56 13.10 5.40
C ALA A 85 0.13 13.63 6.77
N THR A 86 -1.17 13.62 6.99
CA THR A 86 -1.77 13.98 8.28
C THR A 86 -2.38 12.74 8.92
N ASP A 87 -2.63 12.82 10.22
CA ASP A 87 -3.30 11.74 10.92
C ASP A 87 -4.69 11.52 10.34
N ASP A 88 -5.00 10.26 10.08
CA ASP A 88 -6.27 9.85 9.50
C ASP A 88 -6.81 8.64 10.27
N ASP A 89 -7.90 8.87 11.00
CA ASP A 89 -8.52 7.84 11.83
C ASP A 89 -9.12 6.69 11.02
N THR A 90 -9.33 6.90 9.72
CA THR A 90 -9.85 5.86 8.83
C THR A 90 -8.78 4.88 8.37
N ILE A 91 -7.49 5.23 8.57
CA ILE A 91 -6.36 4.39 8.17
C ILE A 91 -5.76 3.76 9.43
N LYS A 92 -5.68 2.44 9.45
CA LYS A 92 -5.12 1.70 10.57
C LYS A 92 -3.97 0.81 10.11
N ILE A 93 -2.84 0.95 10.78
CA ILE A 93 -1.69 0.05 10.56
C ILE A 93 -1.88 -1.15 11.49
N LEU A 94 -2.11 -2.33 10.91
CA LEU A 94 -2.34 -3.55 11.65
C LEU A 94 -1.06 -4.23 12.09
N GLU A 95 -0.07 -4.24 11.21
CA GLU A 95 1.19 -4.91 11.48
C GLU A 95 2.32 -4.23 10.73
N MET A 96 3.44 -4.07 11.41
CA MET A 96 4.64 -3.49 10.85
C MET A 96 5.86 -4.22 11.39
N ASP A 97 6.80 -4.57 10.50
CA ASP A 97 8.06 -5.16 10.94
C ASP A 97 8.89 -4.10 11.66
N ARG A 98 9.07 -4.31 12.97
CA ARG A 98 9.79 -3.38 13.84
C ARG A 98 11.30 -3.39 13.65
N LYS A 99 11.81 -4.34 12.87
CA LYS A 99 13.25 -4.41 12.54
C LYS A 99 13.64 -3.38 11.49
N THR A 100 12.66 -2.80 10.79
CA THR A 100 12.93 -1.71 9.86
C THR A 100 13.15 -0.43 10.65
N GLU A 101 14.34 0.14 10.54
CA GLU A 101 14.65 1.39 11.21
C GLU A 101 13.98 2.57 10.51
N ARG A 102 13.49 3.49 11.32
CA ARG A 102 13.01 4.76 10.80
C ARG A 102 14.18 5.59 10.32
N ILE A 103 14.05 6.12 9.12
CA ILE A 103 14.99 7.13 8.63
C ILE A 103 14.62 8.45 9.30
N LYS A 104 15.57 8.96 10.09
CA LYS A 104 15.44 10.30 10.68
C LYS A 104 16.26 11.27 9.84
N GLU A 105 15.57 12.22 9.30
CA GLU A 105 16.22 13.34 8.63
C GLU A 105 16.40 14.50 9.59
#